data_3267065a2469f00107b40b6182b7e21c
#
_entry.id   3267065a2469f00107b40b6182b7e21c
#
_cell.length_a   1.000
_cell.length_b   1.000
_cell.length_c   1.000
_cell.angle_alpha   90.00
_cell.angle_beta   90.00
_cell.angle_gamma   90.00
#
_symmetry.space_group_name_H-M   'P 1'
#
loop_
_entity.id
_entity.type
_entity.pdbx_description
1 polymer ?
#
loop_
_entity_poly.entity_id
_entity_poly.type
_entity_poly.pdbx_seq_one_letter_code
_entity_poly.pdbx_strand_id
1 'polypeptide(L)'
;MRLPKEKILFKSPFHKELETLLHFAEKALRERAAIWSPFVSAQLIEEVKDRFNNLNDISLLFEGGFPSAERKRICFLRSVEEMHSPSIEIPIKGIYIKGNFLFDRAKQSDFRDLLYELHAKADDLGDIWLIRDRGAQAICTKKCADSINQKIGKLREVEISIHALDLNEMEIPFNRPEKVINTVEASTRIDAIASAGFGLSRSKVIKQIKEGCLRLNWALNEQPSKSCLLYTS
;
A
#
# COMPACT_ATOMS: atom_id res chain seq x y z
N MET A 1 29.83 -1.72 -3.24
CA MET A 1 29.49 -2.08 -1.87
C MET A 1 28.33 -3.04 -1.93
N ARG A 2 28.40 -4.18 -1.25
CA ARG A 2 27.30 -5.17 -1.26
C ARG A 2 26.57 -5.11 0.06
N LEU A 3 25.25 -5.03 0.01
CA LEU A 3 24.40 -5.07 1.20
C LEU A 3 24.42 -6.49 1.82
N PRO A 4 24.16 -6.64 3.13
CA PRO A 4 24.16 -7.94 3.83
C PRO A 4 22.92 -8.78 3.43
N LYS A 5 22.94 -9.29 2.20
CA LYS A 5 21.82 -9.99 1.56
C LYS A 5 21.28 -11.13 2.43
N GLU A 6 22.16 -11.99 2.95
CA GLU A 6 21.75 -13.12 3.79
C GLU A 6 20.96 -12.68 5.03
N LYS A 7 21.42 -11.64 5.71
CA LYS A 7 20.74 -11.09 6.90
C LYS A 7 19.38 -10.50 6.57
N ILE A 8 19.28 -9.78 5.44
CA ILE A 8 18.05 -9.11 5.03
C ILE A 8 17.01 -10.13 4.57
N LEU A 9 17.41 -11.21 3.91
CA LEU A 9 16.50 -12.23 3.39
C LEU A 9 16.15 -13.33 4.40
N PHE A 10 16.88 -13.43 5.50
CA PHE A 10 16.74 -14.53 6.47
C PHE A 10 15.31 -14.68 7.00
N LYS A 11 14.72 -15.88 6.77
CA LYS A 11 13.35 -16.24 7.24
C LYS A 11 12.24 -15.24 6.88
N SER A 12 12.40 -14.42 5.86
CA SER A 12 11.33 -13.53 5.42
C SER A 12 10.28 -14.27 4.58
N PRO A 13 8.98 -14.02 4.83
CA PRO A 13 7.92 -14.48 3.94
C PRO A 13 7.93 -13.75 2.58
N PHE A 14 8.61 -12.60 2.48
CA PHE A 14 8.72 -11.75 1.29
C PHE A 14 10.09 -11.88 0.60
N HIS A 15 10.67 -13.08 0.59
CA HIS A 15 12.05 -13.30 0.12
C HIS A 15 12.30 -12.76 -1.30
N LYS A 16 11.39 -13.05 -2.24
CA LYS A 16 11.52 -12.63 -3.65
C LYS A 16 11.41 -11.11 -3.81
N GLU A 17 10.45 -10.53 -3.14
CA GLU A 17 10.20 -9.09 -3.16
C GLU A 17 11.38 -8.34 -2.53
N LEU A 18 11.88 -8.80 -1.39
CA LEU A 18 13.07 -8.23 -0.75
C LEU A 18 14.32 -8.38 -1.62
N GLU A 19 14.49 -9.47 -2.33
CA GLU A 19 15.60 -9.64 -3.27
C GLU A 19 15.53 -8.60 -4.39
N THR A 20 14.34 -8.34 -4.92
CA THR A 20 14.12 -7.28 -5.91
C THR A 20 14.43 -5.90 -5.33
N LEU A 21 13.98 -5.61 -4.11
CA LEU A 21 14.24 -4.34 -3.43
C LEU A 21 15.73 -4.14 -3.12
N LEU A 22 16.45 -5.20 -2.75
CA LEU A 22 17.90 -5.17 -2.60
C LEU A 22 18.61 -4.77 -3.89
N HIS A 23 18.14 -5.26 -5.05
CA HIS A 23 18.70 -4.84 -6.33
C HIS A 23 18.52 -3.33 -6.58
N PHE A 24 17.36 -2.74 -6.23
CA PHE A 24 17.15 -1.30 -6.31
C PHE A 24 18.07 -0.54 -5.34
N ALA A 25 18.22 -1.04 -4.13
CA ALA A 25 19.11 -0.48 -3.12
C ALA A 25 20.59 -0.49 -3.57
N GLU A 26 21.07 -1.61 -4.07
CA GLU A 26 22.44 -1.74 -4.60
C GLU A 26 22.65 -0.84 -5.84
N LYS A 27 21.62 -0.69 -6.67
CA LYS A 27 21.64 0.22 -7.82
C LYS A 27 21.78 1.68 -7.36
N ALA A 28 21.01 2.10 -6.34
CA ALA A 28 21.10 3.45 -5.79
C ALA A 28 22.51 3.76 -5.24
N LEU A 29 23.09 2.81 -4.52
CA LEU A 29 24.46 2.93 -4.00
C LEU A 29 25.52 3.03 -5.11
N ARG A 30 25.37 2.25 -6.19
CA ARG A 30 26.31 2.21 -7.32
C ARG A 30 26.23 3.47 -8.17
N GLU A 31 24.99 3.89 -8.49
CA GLU A 31 24.72 4.99 -9.41
C GLU A 31 24.70 6.36 -8.72
N ARG A 32 24.70 6.38 -7.36
CA ARG A 32 24.56 7.58 -6.56
C ARG A 32 23.37 8.44 -6.96
N ALA A 33 22.24 7.76 -7.17
CA ALA A 33 21.00 8.37 -7.63
C ALA A 33 19.81 7.84 -6.83
N ALA A 34 18.74 8.63 -6.76
CA ALA A 34 17.47 8.21 -6.20
C ALA A 34 16.85 7.12 -7.08
N ILE A 35 16.66 5.93 -6.54
CA ILE A 35 16.07 4.80 -7.27
C ILE A 35 14.75 4.40 -6.63
N TRP A 36 13.67 4.47 -7.41
CA TRP A 36 12.33 4.14 -6.95
C TRP A 36 11.95 2.68 -7.23
N SER A 37 11.40 2.01 -6.23
CA SER A 37 10.78 0.68 -6.38
C SER A 37 9.44 0.77 -7.13
N PRO A 38 8.86 -0.37 -7.56
CA PRO A 38 7.42 -0.50 -7.78
C PRO A 38 6.60 -0.14 -6.54
N PHE A 39 5.25 -0.08 -6.68
CA PHE A 39 4.37 -0.01 -5.51
C PHE A 39 4.41 -1.34 -4.74
N VAL A 40 4.62 -1.25 -3.45
CA VAL A 40 4.68 -2.39 -2.54
C VAL A 40 3.58 -2.32 -1.49
N SER A 41 3.22 -3.47 -0.92
CA SER A 41 2.19 -3.57 0.12
C SER A 41 2.67 -3.00 1.46
N ALA A 42 1.72 -2.61 2.32
CA ALA A 42 2.02 -2.17 3.67
C ALA A 42 2.80 -3.22 4.49
N GLN A 43 2.52 -4.51 4.31
CA GLN A 43 3.27 -5.60 4.95
C GLN A 43 4.75 -5.59 4.57
N LEU A 44 5.04 -5.46 3.26
CA LEU A 44 6.42 -5.41 2.78
C LEU A 44 7.13 -4.13 3.23
N ILE A 45 6.41 -3.01 3.36
CA ILE A 45 6.96 -1.75 3.89
C ILE A 45 7.45 -1.94 5.32
N GLU A 46 6.65 -2.56 6.19
CA GLU A 46 7.07 -2.82 7.59
C GLU A 46 8.28 -3.76 7.64
N GLU A 47 8.27 -4.83 6.85
CA GLU A 47 9.41 -5.75 6.74
C GLU A 47 10.69 -5.03 6.28
N VAL A 48 10.57 -4.12 5.31
CA VAL A 48 11.70 -3.32 4.81
C VAL A 48 12.21 -2.36 5.89
N LYS A 49 11.32 -1.66 6.59
CA LYS A 49 11.71 -0.77 7.69
C LYS A 49 12.54 -1.52 8.72
N ASP A 50 12.08 -2.68 9.18
CA ASP A 50 12.77 -3.47 10.21
C ASP A 50 14.14 -3.96 9.73
N ARG A 51 14.22 -4.46 8.49
CA ARG A 51 15.44 -5.09 7.97
C ARG A 51 16.49 -4.12 7.48
N PHE A 52 16.07 -2.95 7.01
CA PHE A 52 16.97 -1.91 6.50
C PHE A 52 17.35 -0.87 7.56
N ASN A 53 16.71 -0.87 8.74
CA ASN A 53 16.91 0.12 9.80
C ASN A 53 18.38 0.25 10.26
N ASN A 54 19.16 -0.83 10.18
CA ASN A 54 20.55 -0.87 10.61
C ASN A 54 21.57 -0.68 9.46
N LEU A 55 21.12 -0.23 8.29
CA LEU A 55 21.99 0.02 7.15
C LEU A 55 22.33 1.50 7.07
N ASN A 56 23.52 1.87 7.56
CA ASN A 56 23.98 3.27 7.61
C ASN A 56 24.25 3.89 6.22
N ASP A 57 24.45 3.04 5.22
CA ASP A 57 24.85 3.48 3.88
C ASP A 57 23.66 3.80 2.96
N ILE A 58 22.43 3.51 3.42
CA ILE A 58 21.23 3.68 2.61
C ILE A 58 20.13 4.35 3.42
N SER A 59 19.46 5.30 2.80
CA SER A 59 18.29 5.97 3.34
C SER A 59 17.06 5.61 2.53
N LEU A 60 15.92 5.53 3.18
CA LEU A 60 14.65 5.14 2.58
C LEU A 60 13.63 6.28 2.70
N LEU A 61 12.99 6.62 1.57
CA LEU A 61 11.81 7.48 1.54
C LEU A 61 10.61 6.68 1.04
N PHE A 62 9.46 6.81 1.70
CA PHE A 62 8.26 6.05 1.39
C PHE A 62 7.16 6.98 0.90
N GLU A 63 6.75 6.83 -0.37
CA GLU A 63 5.76 7.70 -0.98
C GLU A 63 4.60 6.91 -1.59
N GLY A 64 3.38 7.29 -1.21
CA GLY A 64 2.13 6.68 -1.71
C GLY A 64 1.11 7.71 -2.20
N GLY A 65 1.52 8.99 -2.31
CA GLY A 65 0.67 10.09 -2.79
C GLY A 65 -0.12 10.81 -1.69
N PHE A 66 -0.31 10.19 -0.52
CA PHE A 66 -0.92 10.81 0.65
C PHE A 66 -0.44 10.12 1.94
N PRO A 67 -0.51 10.79 3.11
CA PRO A 67 0.13 10.30 4.34
C PRO A 67 -0.29 8.90 4.78
N SER A 68 -1.59 8.57 4.69
CA SER A 68 -2.16 7.30 5.13
C SER A 68 -2.23 6.23 4.02
N ALA A 69 -1.51 6.40 2.92
CA ALA A 69 -1.49 5.43 1.84
C ALA A 69 -0.97 4.06 2.32
N GLU A 70 -1.71 2.98 2.00
CA GLU A 70 -1.33 1.61 2.33
C GLU A 70 -0.24 1.09 1.39
N ARG A 71 -0.37 1.38 0.09
CA ARG A 71 0.64 1.02 -0.90
C ARG A 71 1.55 2.19 -1.18
N LYS A 72 2.85 1.96 -1.10
CA LYS A 72 3.87 3.01 -1.32
C LYS A 72 4.96 2.52 -2.25
N ARG A 73 5.63 3.45 -2.89
CA ARG A 73 6.93 3.24 -3.52
C ARG A 73 8.03 3.56 -2.52
N ILE A 74 9.11 2.86 -2.62
CA ILE A 74 10.30 3.07 -1.78
C ILE A 74 11.37 3.73 -2.65
N CYS A 75 11.83 4.89 -2.26
CA CYS A 75 13.02 5.51 -2.83
C CYS A 75 14.24 5.09 -2.02
N PHE A 76 15.22 4.53 -2.68
CA PHE A 76 16.51 4.18 -2.11
C PHE A 76 17.51 5.29 -2.43
N LEU A 77 18.20 5.78 -1.40
CA LEU A 77 19.15 6.89 -1.44
C LEU A 77 20.43 6.50 -0.72
N ARG A 78 21.56 7.05 -1.13
CA ARG A 78 22.85 6.74 -0.53
C ARG A 78 23.05 7.40 0.85
N SER A 79 22.46 8.56 1.08
CA SER A 79 22.63 9.30 2.34
C SER A 79 21.35 10.04 2.74
N VAL A 80 21.27 10.42 4.03
CA VAL A 80 20.17 11.23 4.55
C VAL A 80 20.14 12.62 3.89
N GLU A 81 21.30 13.16 3.53
CA GLU A 81 21.41 14.46 2.86
C GLU A 81 20.70 14.46 1.50
N GLU A 82 20.76 13.34 0.76
CA GLU A 82 20.06 13.17 -0.49
C GLU A 82 18.53 13.19 -0.32
N MET A 83 17.99 12.77 0.84
CA MET A 83 16.54 12.77 1.10
C MET A 83 15.93 14.18 1.10
N HIS A 84 16.71 15.19 1.47
CA HIS A 84 16.27 16.59 1.54
C HIS A 84 16.60 17.37 0.27
N SER A 85 17.12 16.69 -0.75
CA SER A 85 17.41 17.32 -2.04
C SER A 85 16.14 17.74 -2.76
N PRO A 86 15.99 18.99 -3.16
CA PRO A 86 14.83 19.45 -3.94
C PRO A 86 14.74 18.80 -5.33
N SER A 87 15.74 18.02 -5.72
CA SER A 87 15.81 17.36 -7.02
C SER A 87 15.16 15.98 -7.06
N ILE A 88 14.64 15.44 -5.93
CA ILE A 88 13.99 14.14 -5.93
C ILE A 88 12.57 14.31 -6.49
N GLU A 89 12.40 14.03 -7.78
CA GLU A 89 11.07 13.93 -8.35
C GLU A 89 10.36 12.68 -7.83
N ILE A 90 9.14 12.85 -7.33
CA ILE A 90 8.28 11.75 -6.89
C ILE A 90 7.50 11.26 -8.12
N PRO A 91 7.83 10.07 -8.69
CA PRO A 91 7.29 9.65 -9.99
C PRO A 91 5.94 8.94 -9.83
N ILE A 92 4.98 9.61 -9.18
CA ILE A 92 3.60 9.15 -8.99
C ILE A 92 2.63 10.25 -9.40
N LYS A 93 1.45 9.84 -9.84
CA LYS A 93 0.32 10.69 -10.18
C LYS A 93 -1.00 10.09 -9.70
N GLY A 94 -2.00 10.94 -9.64
CA GLY A 94 -3.37 10.53 -9.49
C GLY A 94 -4.02 10.19 -10.83
N ILE A 95 -5.05 9.36 -10.79
CA ILE A 95 -5.99 9.17 -11.89
C ILE A 95 -7.41 9.24 -11.35
N TYR A 96 -8.32 9.76 -12.15
CA TYR A 96 -9.76 9.75 -11.89
C TYR A 96 -10.47 8.99 -13.00
N ILE A 97 -11.11 7.88 -12.64
CA ILE A 97 -12.01 7.10 -13.49
C ILE A 97 -13.40 7.61 -13.21
N LYS A 98 -13.88 8.52 -14.06
CA LYS A 98 -15.15 9.21 -13.90
C LYS A 98 -16.25 8.48 -14.64
N GLY A 99 -17.42 8.28 -13.99
CA GLY A 99 -18.63 7.70 -14.56
C GLY A 99 -19.82 7.91 -13.63
N ASN A 100 -21.02 7.64 -14.09
CA ASN A 100 -22.23 7.74 -13.27
C ASN A 100 -22.67 6.36 -12.79
N PHE A 101 -22.30 6.02 -11.56
CA PHE A 101 -22.56 4.72 -10.93
C PHE A 101 -23.75 4.73 -9.97
N LEU A 102 -24.64 5.72 -10.09
CA LEU A 102 -25.80 5.88 -9.20
C LEU A 102 -26.70 4.64 -9.21
N PHE A 103 -26.93 4.06 -10.38
CA PHE A 103 -27.81 2.90 -10.60
C PHE A 103 -27.06 1.58 -10.78
N ASP A 104 -25.78 1.60 -11.13
CA ASP A 104 -24.92 0.43 -11.26
C ASP A 104 -23.68 0.57 -10.36
N ARG A 105 -23.83 0.21 -9.09
CA ARG A 105 -22.78 0.37 -8.08
C ARG A 105 -21.58 -0.53 -8.34
N ALA A 106 -20.49 0.04 -8.80
CA ALA A 106 -19.22 -0.65 -8.94
C ALA A 106 -18.46 -0.73 -7.61
N LYS A 107 -17.69 -1.80 -7.45
CA LYS A 107 -16.79 -2.02 -6.30
C LYS A 107 -15.37 -1.57 -6.65
N GLN A 108 -14.54 -1.39 -5.65
CA GLN A 108 -13.12 -1.08 -5.82
C GLN A 108 -12.39 -2.12 -6.69
N SER A 109 -12.76 -3.42 -6.58
CA SER A 109 -12.23 -4.49 -7.43
C SER A 109 -12.49 -4.26 -8.91
N ASP A 110 -13.71 -3.81 -9.26
CA ASP A 110 -14.10 -3.61 -10.65
C ASP A 110 -13.23 -2.55 -11.34
N PHE A 111 -12.89 -1.47 -10.62
CA PHE A 111 -11.96 -0.44 -11.11
C PHE A 111 -10.52 -0.95 -11.23
N ARG A 112 -10.10 -1.84 -10.32
CA ARG A 112 -8.78 -2.47 -10.41
C ARG A 112 -8.68 -3.37 -11.63
N ASP A 113 -9.69 -4.19 -11.87
CA ASP A 113 -9.76 -5.11 -12.99
C ASP A 113 -9.77 -4.33 -14.32
N LEU A 114 -10.54 -3.24 -14.41
CA LEU A 114 -10.50 -2.31 -15.54
C LEU A 114 -9.08 -1.77 -15.81
N LEU A 115 -8.37 -1.37 -14.75
CA LEU A 115 -7.00 -0.85 -14.92
C LEU A 115 -6.06 -1.95 -15.44
N TYR A 116 -6.23 -3.20 -15.03
CA TYR A 116 -5.47 -4.34 -15.56
C TYR A 116 -5.80 -4.61 -17.03
N GLU A 117 -7.06 -4.53 -17.43
CA GLU A 117 -7.48 -4.60 -18.85
C GLU A 117 -6.85 -3.48 -19.69
N LEU A 118 -6.63 -2.31 -19.11
CA LEU A 118 -5.93 -1.19 -19.74
C LEU A 118 -4.40 -1.32 -19.68
N HIS A 119 -3.90 -2.51 -19.32
CA HIS A 119 -2.49 -2.88 -19.22
C HIS A 119 -1.68 -2.24 -18.07
N ALA A 120 -2.34 -1.66 -17.07
CA ALA A 120 -1.67 -1.32 -15.83
C ALA A 120 -1.23 -2.60 -15.11
N LYS A 121 -0.04 -2.59 -14.52
CA LYS A 121 0.45 -3.71 -13.72
C LYS A 121 0.18 -3.45 -12.24
N ALA A 122 0.10 -4.51 -11.45
CA ALA A 122 -0.03 -4.40 -9.99
C ALA A 122 1.09 -3.54 -9.38
N ASP A 123 2.27 -3.58 -9.96
CA ASP A 123 3.47 -2.82 -9.57
C ASP A 123 3.35 -1.31 -9.87
N ASP A 124 2.50 -0.95 -10.83
CA ASP A 124 2.26 0.45 -11.22
C ASP A 124 1.15 1.11 -10.39
N LEU A 125 0.37 0.33 -9.63
CA LEU A 125 -0.82 0.81 -8.93
C LEU A 125 -0.57 0.93 -7.42
N GLY A 126 -0.87 2.09 -6.88
CA GLY A 126 -1.01 2.35 -5.45
C GLY A 126 -2.42 2.06 -4.95
N ASP A 127 -2.92 2.92 -4.08
CA ASP A 127 -4.26 2.78 -3.52
C ASP A 127 -5.33 3.23 -4.51
N ILE A 128 -6.50 2.57 -4.42
CA ILE A 128 -7.70 2.88 -5.22
C ILE A 128 -8.84 3.11 -4.23
N TRP A 129 -9.66 4.14 -4.43
CA TRP A 129 -10.84 4.39 -3.61
C TRP A 129 -12.01 4.94 -4.41
N LEU A 130 -13.21 4.71 -3.92
CA LEU A 130 -14.44 5.14 -4.57
C LEU A 130 -14.75 6.60 -4.23
N ILE A 131 -15.20 7.34 -5.23
CA ILE A 131 -15.73 8.70 -5.10
C ILE A 131 -17.26 8.62 -5.21
N ARG A 132 -17.88 8.05 -4.17
CA ARG A 132 -19.32 7.82 -4.10
C ARG A 132 -19.85 7.15 -5.38
N ASP A 133 -20.81 7.78 -6.06
CA ASP A 133 -21.44 7.38 -7.33
C ASP A 133 -20.76 7.97 -8.58
N ARG A 134 -19.66 8.72 -8.39
CA ARG A 134 -18.96 9.43 -9.48
C ARG A 134 -17.78 8.64 -10.07
N GLY A 135 -17.50 7.45 -9.53
CA GLY A 135 -16.41 6.62 -9.99
C GLY A 135 -15.35 6.35 -8.93
N ALA A 136 -14.09 6.30 -9.31
CA ALA A 136 -12.97 6.03 -8.42
C ALA A 136 -11.76 6.89 -8.74
N GLN A 137 -10.96 7.17 -7.72
CA GLN A 137 -9.61 7.70 -7.88
C GLN A 137 -8.58 6.65 -7.47
N ALA A 138 -7.41 6.73 -8.04
CA ALA A 138 -6.28 5.88 -7.72
C ALA A 138 -4.96 6.61 -7.84
N ILE A 139 -3.97 6.13 -7.07
CA ILE A 139 -2.57 6.52 -7.24
C ILE A 139 -1.90 5.53 -8.17
N CYS A 140 -1.05 6.00 -9.05
CA CYS A 140 -0.24 5.13 -9.91
C CYS A 140 1.10 5.76 -10.27
N THR A 141 1.95 5.00 -10.94
CA THR A 141 3.18 5.56 -11.52
C THR A 141 2.85 6.60 -12.58
N LYS A 142 3.66 7.65 -12.68
CA LYS A 142 3.52 8.70 -13.72
C LYS A 142 3.37 8.08 -15.11
N LYS A 143 4.21 7.08 -15.42
CA LYS A 143 4.14 6.35 -16.69
C LYS A 143 2.79 5.67 -16.92
N CYS A 144 2.22 5.04 -15.90
CA CYS A 144 0.89 4.42 -15.98
C CYS A 144 -0.18 5.50 -16.22
N ALA A 145 -0.20 6.57 -15.42
CA ALA A 145 -1.14 7.66 -15.59
C ALA A 145 -1.12 8.24 -17.02
N ASP A 146 0.08 8.53 -17.54
CA ASP A 146 0.25 9.10 -18.88
C ASP A 146 -0.26 8.13 -19.99
N SER A 147 -0.09 6.81 -19.79
CA SER A 147 -0.51 5.79 -20.77
C SER A 147 -2.02 5.58 -20.87
N ILE A 148 -2.76 5.89 -19.80
CA ILE A 148 -4.21 5.69 -19.74
C ILE A 148 -5.00 7.00 -19.68
N ASN A 149 -4.30 8.15 -19.66
CA ASN A 149 -4.94 9.46 -19.67
C ASN A 149 -5.81 9.66 -20.90
N GLN A 150 -6.96 10.32 -20.71
CA GLN A 150 -7.96 10.62 -21.74
C GLN A 150 -8.60 9.39 -22.42
N LYS A 151 -8.38 8.17 -21.89
CA LYS A 151 -9.11 7.00 -22.37
C LYS A 151 -10.58 7.09 -22.00
N ILE A 152 -11.42 6.66 -22.94
CA ILE A 152 -12.86 6.52 -22.78
C ILE A 152 -13.17 5.02 -22.94
N GLY A 153 -14.13 4.51 -22.18
CA GLY A 153 -14.52 3.11 -22.23
C GLY A 153 -15.79 2.86 -21.46
N LYS A 154 -16.00 1.62 -21.11
CA LYS A 154 -17.11 1.18 -20.25
C LYS A 154 -16.58 0.37 -19.08
N LEU A 155 -17.22 0.56 -17.94
CA LEU A 155 -17.13 -0.35 -16.81
C LEU A 155 -18.53 -0.88 -16.54
N ARG A 156 -18.76 -2.17 -16.80
CA ARG A 156 -20.10 -2.75 -16.90
C ARG A 156 -20.93 -1.99 -17.93
N GLU A 157 -22.11 -1.43 -17.55
CA GLU A 157 -22.97 -0.64 -18.45
C GLU A 157 -22.68 0.87 -18.40
N VAL A 158 -21.76 1.30 -17.54
CA VAL A 158 -21.46 2.71 -17.31
C VAL A 158 -20.36 3.19 -18.25
N GLU A 159 -20.62 4.24 -19.00
CA GLU A 159 -19.57 4.95 -19.75
C GLU A 159 -18.63 5.67 -18.79
N ILE A 160 -17.33 5.53 -19.02
CA ILE A 160 -16.28 6.11 -18.19
C ILE A 160 -15.29 6.92 -19.02
N SER A 161 -14.69 7.91 -18.35
CA SER A 161 -13.51 8.63 -18.86
C SER A 161 -12.42 8.63 -17.79
N ILE A 162 -11.17 8.53 -18.22
CA ILE A 162 -10.01 8.49 -17.34
C ILE A 162 -9.19 9.77 -17.52
N HIS A 163 -8.90 10.42 -16.40
CA HIS A 163 -8.13 11.67 -16.39
C HIS A 163 -6.95 11.52 -15.40
N ALA A 164 -5.74 11.85 -15.87
CA ALA A 164 -4.61 12.03 -14.98
C ALA A 164 -4.78 13.30 -14.16
N LEU A 165 -4.48 13.24 -12.87
CA LEU A 165 -4.57 14.34 -11.92
C LEU A 165 -3.23 14.55 -11.22
N ASP A 166 -2.95 15.77 -10.84
CA ASP A 166 -1.91 16.03 -9.86
C ASP A 166 -2.41 15.63 -8.45
N LEU A 167 -1.49 15.28 -7.56
CA LEU A 167 -1.84 14.76 -6.24
C LEU A 167 -2.65 15.73 -5.39
N ASN A 168 -2.46 17.04 -5.59
CA ASN A 168 -3.18 18.10 -4.90
C ASN A 168 -4.63 18.28 -5.40
N GLU A 169 -4.97 17.73 -6.55
CA GLU A 169 -6.33 17.78 -7.13
C GLU A 169 -7.20 16.59 -6.71
N MET A 170 -6.62 15.64 -5.97
CA MET A 170 -7.31 14.42 -5.57
C MET A 170 -8.20 14.61 -4.35
N GLU A 171 -9.34 13.94 -4.36
CA GLU A 171 -10.23 13.82 -3.20
C GLU A 171 -9.70 12.70 -2.28
N ILE A 172 -8.67 13.01 -1.47
CA ILE A 172 -8.00 12.02 -0.61
C ILE A 172 -9.01 11.37 0.35
N PRO A 173 -8.97 10.04 0.53
CA PRO A 173 -9.84 9.35 1.48
C PRO A 173 -9.66 9.92 2.89
N PHE A 174 -10.77 10.07 3.60
CA PHE A 174 -10.74 10.56 4.98
C PHE A 174 -9.86 9.63 5.83
N ASN A 175 -8.83 10.19 6.42
CA ASN A 175 -7.94 9.45 7.31
C ASN A 175 -8.72 9.02 8.56
N ARG A 176 -8.88 7.72 8.77
CA ARG A 176 -9.47 7.21 10.01
C ARG A 176 -8.43 7.36 11.11
N PRO A 177 -8.73 8.11 12.18
CA PRO A 177 -7.78 8.29 13.27
C PRO A 177 -7.44 6.94 13.90
N GLU A 178 -6.18 6.73 14.19
CA GLU A 178 -5.73 5.59 14.98
C GLU A 178 -6.37 5.65 16.37
N LYS A 179 -6.87 4.50 16.84
CA LYS A 179 -7.42 4.38 18.17
C LYS A 179 -6.53 3.45 18.99
N VAL A 180 -5.84 4.01 19.95
CA VAL A 180 -5.09 3.21 20.94
C VAL A 180 -6.07 2.68 21.97
N ILE A 181 -6.07 1.36 22.18
CA ILE A 181 -6.94 0.69 23.14
C ILE A 181 -6.05 -0.10 24.10
N ASN A 182 -6.16 0.21 25.38
CA ASN A 182 -5.51 -0.54 26.44
C ASN A 182 -6.54 -1.49 27.05
N THR A 183 -6.25 -2.79 27.03
CA THR A 183 -7.09 -3.82 27.62
C THR A 183 -6.23 -4.91 28.23
N VAL A 184 -6.80 -5.64 29.18
CA VAL A 184 -6.19 -6.83 29.79
C VAL A 184 -7.03 -8.02 29.39
N GLU A 185 -6.44 -8.90 28.59
CA GLU A 185 -7.09 -10.08 28.08
C GLU A 185 -6.40 -11.36 28.57
N ALA A 186 -7.18 -12.33 28.98
CA ALA A 186 -6.66 -13.63 29.43
C ALA A 186 -6.08 -14.47 28.29
N SER A 187 -6.23 -14.03 27.04
CA SER A 187 -5.81 -14.77 25.85
C SER A 187 -5.28 -13.83 24.78
N THR A 188 -4.17 -14.18 24.17
CA THR A 188 -3.58 -13.49 23.01
C THR A 188 -4.26 -13.83 21.69
N ARG A 189 -5.35 -14.57 21.70
CA ARG A 189 -6.11 -14.92 20.49
C ARG A 189 -6.70 -13.68 19.83
N ILE A 190 -6.70 -13.68 18.50
CA ILE A 190 -7.17 -12.55 17.71
C ILE A 190 -8.65 -12.24 17.98
N ASP A 191 -9.50 -13.27 18.17
CA ASP A 191 -10.92 -13.09 18.47
C ASP A 191 -11.17 -12.44 19.84
N ALA A 192 -10.31 -12.68 20.83
CA ALA A 192 -10.38 -12.04 22.14
C ALA A 192 -9.92 -10.57 22.07
N ILE A 193 -8.73 -10.34 21.54
CA ILE A 193 -8.15 -9.00 21.43
C ILE A 193 -9.02 -8.08 20.56
N ALA A 194 -9.50 -8.56 19.40
CA ALA A 194 -10.37 -7.79 18.53
C ALA A 194 -11.76 -7.54 19.15
N SER A 195 -12.28 -8.48 19.96
CA SER A 195 -13.52 -8.29 20.72
C SER A 195 -13.40 -7.11 21.69
N ALA A 196 -12.33 -7.09 22.47
CA ALA A 196 -12.05 -5.98 23.38
C ALA A 196 -11.78 -4.66 22.64
N GLY A 197 -10.95 -4.72 21.59
CA GLY A 197 -10.57 -3.55 20.81
C GLY A 197 -11.73 -2.87 20.09
N PHE A 198 -12.64 -3.64 19.52
CA PHE A 198 -13.79 -3.08 18.78
C PHE A 198 -15.06 -2.92 19.65
N GLY A 199 -15.05 -3.39 20.89
CA GLY A 199 -16.24 -3.40 21.73
C GLY A 199 -17.38 -4.26 21.18
N LEU A 200 -17.04 -5.37 20.51
CA LEU A 200 -17.99 -6.31 19.90
C LEU A 200 -17.98 -7.65 20.61
N SER A 201 -19.07 -8.40 20.53
CA SER A 201 -19.08 -9.79 21.02
C SER A 201 -18.11 -10.67 20.23
N ARG A 202 -17.49 -11.66 20.89
CA ARG A 202 -16.56 -12.62 20.24
C ARG A 202 -17.20 -13.32 19.03
N SER A 203 -18.47 -13.69 19.12
CA SER A 203 -19.19 -14.33 18.01
C SER A 203 -19.29 -13.43 16.78
N LYS A 204 -19.54 -12.13 16.99
CA LYS A 204 -19.58 -11.13 15.90
C LYS A 204 -18.20 -10.91 15.30
N VAL A 205 -17.16 -10.85 16.11
CA VAL A 205 -15.77 -10.74 15.64
C VAL A 205 -15.35 -11.98 14.85
N ILE A 206 -15.67 -13.18 15.33
CA ILE A 206 -15.40 -14.44 14.63
C ILE A 206 -16.04 -14.44 13.22
N LYS A 207 -17.27 -13.94 13.11
CA LYS A 207 -17.95 -13.79 11.82
C LYS A 207 -17.19 -12.84 10.90
N GLN A 208 -16.81 -11.65 11.39
CA GLN A 208 -16.03 -10.67 10.61
C GLN A 208 -14.65 -11.19 10.20
N ILE A 209 -13.97 -11.98 11.04
CA ILE A 209 -12.70 -12.62 10.69
C ILE A 209 -12.90 -13.58 9.52
N LYS A 210 -13.93 -14.46 9.59
CA LYS A 210 -14.24 -15.41 8.52
C LYS A 210 -14.67 -14.73 7.21
N GLU A 211 -15.27 -13.56 7.30
CA GLU A 211 -15.64 -12.71 6.15
C GLU A 211 -14.46 -11.90 5.59
N GLY A 212 -13.25 -12.04 6.15
CA GLY A 212 -12.06 -11.32 5.70
C GLY A 212 -12.06 -9.82 6.03
N CYS A 213 -12.88 -9.39 7.00
CA CYS A 213 -12.97 -7.98 7.37
C CYS A 213 -11.87 -7.53 8.34
N LEU A 214 -11.04 -8.47 8.85
CA LEU A 214 -10.02 -8.16 9.86
C LEU A 214 -8.62 -8.47 9.35
N ARG A 215 -7.74 -7.50 9.50
CA ARG A 215 -6.32 -7.65 9.23
C ARG A 215 -5.50 -7.57 10.52
N LEU A 216 -4.50 -8.41 10.64
CA LEU A 216 -3.51 -8.37 11.71
C LEU A 216 -2.16 -8.01 11.09
N ASN A 217 -1.57 -6.88 11.49
CA ASN A 217 -0.33 -6.36 10.89
C ASN A 217 -0.43 -6.33 9.35
N TRP A 218 -1.55 -5.76 8.85
CA TRP A 218 -1.90 -5.66 7.42
C TRP A 218 -2.21 -6.99 6.71
N ALA A 219 -1.90 -8.15 7.35
CA ALA A 219 -2.23 -9.46 6.80
C ALA A 219 -3.70 -9.80 7.04
N LEU A 220 -4.37 -10.27 5.98
CA LEU A 220 -5.68 -10.86 6.12
C LEU A 220 -5.58 -12.08 7.04
N ASN A 221 -6.48 -12.16 8.00
CA ASN A 221 -6.53 -13.30 8.91
C ASN A 221 -7.92 -13.91 8.91
N GLU A 222 -7.99 -15.20 8.58
CA GLU A 222 -9.24 -15.98 8.54
C GLU A 222 -9.39 -16.93 9.73
N GLN A 223 -8.37 -17.02 10.60
CA GLN A 223 -8.36 -17.92 11.75
C GLN A 223 -8.58 -17.16 13.07
N PRO A 224 -9.78 -17.23 13.66
CA PRO A 224 -10.09 -16.53 14.92
C PRO A 224 -9.20 -16.91 16.10
N SER A 225 -8.72 -18.16 16.11
CA SER A 225 -7.86 -18.70 17.17
C SER A 225 -6.38 -18.37 17.03
N LYS A 226 -5.97 -17.72 15.96
CA LYS A 226 -4.57 -17.31 15.76
C LYS A 226 -4.13 -16.41 16.91
N SER A 227 -2.95 -16.69 17.46
CA SER A 227 -2.35 -15.83 18.48
C SER A 227 -1.79 -14.56 17.85
N CYS A 228 -2.11 -13.41 18.44
CA CYS A 228 -1.40 -12.18 18.17
C CYS A 228 -0.03 -12.29 18.86
N LEU A 229 1.05 -12.36 18.08
CA LEU A 229 2.38 -12.23 18.63
C LEU A 229 2.55 -10.78 19.09
N LEU A 230 2.52 -10.58 20.38
CA LEU A 230 2.91 -9.32 21.00
C LEU A 230 4.42 -9.31 20.99
N TYR A 231 5.02 -8.42 20.23
CA TYR A 231 6.44 -8.12 20.42
C TYR A 231 6.57 -7.34 21.72
N THR A 232 7.03 -8.01 22.77
CA THR A 232 7.55 -7.31 23.93
C THR A 232 8.95 -6.82 23.57
N SER A 233 9.11 -5.52 23.49
CA SER A 233 10.40 -4.83 23.40
C SER A 233 11.20 -5.05 24.67
#